data_92ff37e218f7bbd48da7dca36994ab01
#
_entry.id   92ff37e218f7bbd48da7dca36994ab01
#
_cell.length_a   1.000
_cell.length_b   1.000
_cell.length_c   1.000
_cell.angle_alpha   90.00
_cell.angle_beta   90.00
_cell.angle_gamma   90.00
#
_symmetry.space_group_name_H-M   'P 1'
#
loop_
_entity.id
_entity.type
_entity.pdbx_description
1 polymer ?
#
loop_
_entity_poly.entity_id
_entity_poly.type
_entity_poly.pdbx_seq_one_letter_code
_entity_poly.pdbx_strand_id
1 'polypeptide(L)'
;MATGRRDQILPNVARREIRLRATLALAVAALVIAASSCTGGSAPAVGPGPAGPVGTGATGIVGTGPTGTGGTGATGSQGNPITGKDFDPGNFDDPTTIDNPWFPLQPGTRSVLEGRALDGEEWIERRVVVTVTDLTKVIAGVRTLVTHELDYNDGRLVESDLAFYAQDNDGNVWQLGEYPEEYERGEIVKAPAWIHGAEGARAGLTMPIESQLGMPSYAQGWGPAVGWNDRANTHEMGVTACVPVDCYADVLVIREFNRDEPGASQLKFYASGVGGVRVGWMGPNEVERERMVLVDLVLLSPEALADARNVVLEQDGRGYEIRGKVYGQTSPAEVLAS
;
A
#
# COMPACT_ATOMS: atom_id res chain seq x y z
N MET A 1 -21.17 -15.58 -65.97
CA MET A 1 -20.00 -16.12 -65.25
C MET A 1 -19.98 -15.41 -63.88
N ALA A 2 -20.36 -16.15 -62.83
CA ALA A 2 -20.51 -15.64 -61.46
C ALA A 2 -19.22 -15.92 -60.71
N THR A 3 -18.62 -14.89 -60.12
CA THR A 3 -17.52 -15.01 -59.18
C THR A 3 -18.07 -14.76 -57.79
N GLY A 4 -18.17 -15.85 -57.00
CA GLY A 4 -18.60 -15.86 -55.62
C GLY A 4 -17.58 -15.21 -54.67
N ARG A 5 -18.06 -14.27 -53.87
CA ARG A 5 -17.36 -13.82 -52.64
C ARG A 5 -17.52 -14.90 -51.58
N ARG A 6 -16.39 -15.40 -51.07
CA ARG A 6 -16.35 -16.15 -49.82
C ARG A 6 -16.26 -15.17 -48.69
N ASP A 7 -17.31 -15.03 -47.91
CA ASP A 7 -17.28 -14.41 -46.60
C ASP A 7 -16.51 -15.34 -45.63
N GLN A 8 -15.33 -14.92 -45.26
CA GLN A 8 -14.60 -15.55 -44.15
C GLN A 8 -15.19 -14.98 -42.86
N ILE A 9 -15.93 -15.81 -42.17
CA ILE A 9 -16.41 -15.58 -40.80
C ILE A 9 -15.18 -15.71 -39.89
N LEU A 10 -14.69 -14.58 -39.35
CA LEU A 10 -13.70 -14.57 -38.28
C LEU A 10 -14.39 -15.01 -36.98
N PRO A 11 -13.77 -15.91 -36.21
CA PRO A 11 -14.33 -16.32 -34.92
C PRO A 11 -14.33 -15.15 -33.94
N ASN A 12 -15.45 -14.98 -33.23
CA ASN A 12 -15.63 -14.09 -32.10
C ASN A 12 -14.53 -14.36 -31.05
N VAL A 13 -13.52 -13.51 -31.06
CA VAL A 13 -12.63 -13.37 -29.91
C VAL A 13 -13.43 -12.65 -28.85
N ALA A 14 -13.93 -13.40 -27.88
CA ALA A 14 -14.54 -12.87 -26.68
C ALA A 14 -13.61 -11.78 -26.11
N ARG A 15 -14.14 -10.57 -25.98
CA ARG A 15 -13.47 -9.49 -25.25
C ARG A 15 -13.36 -9.95 -23.79
N ARG A 16 -12.23 -10.53 -23.44
CA ARG A 16 -11.82 -10.67 -22.04
C ARG A 16 -11.52 -9.26 -21.56
N GLU A 17 -12.36 -8.72 -20.71
CA GLU A 17 -11.99 -7.61 -19.87
C GLU A 17 -10.84 -8.09 -18.99
N ILE A 18 -9.64 -7.70 -19.37
CA ILE A 18 -8.47 -7.83 -18.52
C ILE A 18 -8.71 -6.84 -17.39
N ARG A 19 -9.14 -7.36 -16.25
CA ARG A 19 -9.10 -6.59 -15.01
C ARG A 19 -7.64 -6.52 -14.60
N LEU A 20 -6.94 -5.51 -15.11
CA LEU A 20 -5.65 -5.11 -14.56
C LEU A 20 -5.94 -4.65 -13.13
N ARG A 21 -5.64 -5.50 -12.17
CA ARG A 21 -5.45 -5.07 -10.80
C ARG A 21 -3.99 -4.64 -10.74
N ALA A 22 -3.75 -3.34 -10.84
CA ALA A 22 -2.44 -2.81 -10.52
C ALA A 22 -2.14 -3.20 -9.09
N THR A 23 -1.13 -4.02 -8.92
CA THR A 23 -0.60 -4.30 -7.60
C THR A 23 0.28 -3.13 -7.25
N LEU A 24 -0.19 -2.25 -6.44
CA LEU A 24 0.70 -1.33 -5.77
C LEU A 24 1.76 -2.17 -5.04
N ALA A 25 3.00 -1.95 -5.32
CA ALA A 25 4.09 -2.47 -4.49
C ALA A 25 3.96 -1.96 -3.04
N LEU A 26 3.00 -1.10 -2.77
CA LEU A 26 2.68 -0.52 -1.47
C LEU A 26 1.18 -0.31 -1.21
N ALA A 27 0.24 -0.57 -2.13
CA ALA A 27 -1.16 -0.35 -1.80
C ALA A 27 -2.12 -1.11 -2.72
N VAL A 28 -2.92 -2.00 -2.20
CA VAL A 28 -4.00 -2.68 -2.90
C VAL A 28 -5.32 -1.99 -2.59
N ALA A 29 -5.91 -1.32 -3.56
CA ALA A 29 -7.29 -0.88 -3.49
C ALA A 29 -8.17 -1.90 -4.22
N ALA A 30 -8.80 -2.81 -3.48
CA ALA A 30 -9.79 -3.72 -4.03
C ALA A 30 -11.14 -3.01 -4.19
N LEU A 31 -11.55 -2.71 -5.42
CA LEU A 31 -12.90 -2.21 -5.71
C LEU A 31 -13.85 -3.39 -5.91
N VAL A 32 -14.63 -3.74 -4.86
CA VAL A 32 -15.76 -4.67 -4.97
C VAL A 32 -16.97 -3.91 -5.50
N ILE A 33 -17.31 -4.12 -6.77
CA ILE A 33 -18.63 -3.72 -7.31
C ILE A 33 -19.62 -4.82 -6.97
N ALA A 34 -20.40 -4.65 -5.91
CA ALA A 34 -21.56 -5.46 -5.61
C ALA A 34 -22.72 -5.12 -6.57
N ALA A 35 -22.98 -5.97 -7.54
CA ALA A 35 -24.20 -5.91 -8.33
C ALA A 35 -25.33 -6.59 -7.53
N SER A 36 -26.24 -5.77 -6.98
CA SER A 36 -27.50 -6.26 -6.38
C SER A 36 -28.46 -6.70 -7.49
N SER A 37 -28.73 -7.98 -7.56
CA SER A 37 -29.90 -8.49 -8.29
C SER A 37 -30.91 -9.05 -7.27
N CYS A 38 -32.02 -8.33 -7.14
CA CYS A 38 -33.19 -8.83 -6.43
C CYS A 38 -33.91 -9.86 -7.28
N THR A 39 -34.12 -11.07 -6.75
CA THR A 39 -35.29 -11.90 -7.11
C THR A 39 -35.78 -12.63 -5.87
N GLY A 40 -37.05 -12.45 -5.58
CA GLY A 40 -37.73 -13.04 -4.44
C GLY A 40 -38.08 -14.51 -4.67
N GLY A 41 -38.29 -15.24 -3.56
CA GLY A 41 -38.76 -16.60 -3.55
C GLY A 41 -39.04 -17.03 -2.12
N SER A 42 -40.30 -17.38 -1.88
CA SER A 42 -40.99 -17.68 -0.63
C SER A 42 -40.45 -18.86 0.17
N ALA A 43 -40.70 -18.82 1.48
CA ALA A 43 -40.49 -19.89 2.48
C ALA A 43 -41.42 -21.09 2.27
N PRO A 44 -41.13 -22.22 2.96
CA PRO A 44 -42.06 -22.63 4.02
C PRO A 44 -41.39 -23.09 5.34
N ALA A 45 -42.17 -22.94 6.39
CA ALA A 45 -41.93 -23.32 7.77
C ALA A 45 -42.14 -24.80 8.06
N VAL A 46 -41.49 -25.33 9.13
CA VAL A 46 -41.95 -26.41 10.06
C VAL A 46 -40.88 -26.53 11.17
N GLY A 47 -41.07 -26.27 12.39
CA GLY A 47 -41.80 -26.89 13.49
C GLY A 47 -40.84 -27.50 14.54
N PRO A 48 -41.17 -27.55 15.87
CA PRO A 48 -40.19 -27.44 16.97
C PRO A 48 -39.94 -28.72 17.78
N GLY A 49 -38.91 -28.65 18.64
CA GLY A 49 -38.76 -29.39 19.90
C GLY A 49 -37.58 -30.38 19.97
N PRO A 50 -37.17 -30.85 21.19
CA PRO A 50 -37.49 -30.41 22.54
C PRO A 50 -36.27 -30.12 23.47
N ALA A 51 -36.61 -29.69 24.68
CA ALA A 51 -35.79 -29.16 25.76
C ALA A 51 -35.08 -30.18 26.68
N GLY A 52 -34.09 -29.67 27.45
CA GLY A 52 -33.73 -29.93 28.83
C GLY A 52 -32.41 -30.63 29.11
N PRO A 53 -31.85 -30.61 30.34
CA PRO A 53 -32.18 -29.75 31.50
C PRO A 53 -30.95 -29.06 32.19
N VAL A 54 -31.23 -28.01 32.89
CA VAL A 54 -30.81 -27.40 34.16
C VAL A 54 -29.64 -28.01 34.94
N GLY A 55 -28.72 -27.12 35.36
CA GLY A 55 -27.76 -27.33 36.45
C GLY A 55 -27.39 -26.03 37.15
N THR A 56 -27.73 -25.95 38.41
CA THR A 56 -27.81 -24.84 39.40
C THR A 56 -26.49 -24.55 40.11
N GLY A 57 -26.40 -23.30 40.66
CA GLY A 57 -25.63 -22.95 41.88
C GLY A 57 -24.66 -21.79 41.67
N ALA A 58 -24.89 -20.66 42.12
CA ALA A 58 -25.20 -19.96 43.37
C ALA A 58 -24.08 -19.03 43.83
N THR A 59 -24.49 -17.82 44.13
CA THR A 59 -24.09 -16.82 45.13
C THR A 59 -22.75 -16.11 44.92
N GLY A 60 -22.65 -14.80 44.79
CA GLY A 60 -23.27 -13.64 45.38
C GLY A 60 -22.20 -12.79 46.05
N ILE A 61 -22.13 -11.50 45.83
CA ILE A 61 -22.03 -10.44 46.82
C ILE A 61 -22.11 -9.08 46.11
N VAL A 62 -22.93 -8.23 46.71
CA VAL A 62 -23.33 -6.86 46.36
C VAL A 62 -22.22 -5.88 46.79
N GLY A 63 -21.92 -4.90 45.94
CA GLY A 63 -21.18 -3.68 46.31
C GLY A 63 -21.74 -2.47 45.58
N THR A 64 -22.34 -1.58 46.34
CA THR A 64 -23.07 -0.36 46.00
C THR A 64 -22.18 0.75 45.42
N GLY A 65 -22.76 1.52 44.46
CA GLY A 65 -22.17 2.60 43.69
C GLY A 65 -21.75 3.85 44.44
N PRO A 66 -21.42 4.92 43.68
CA PRO A 66 -22.39 5.99 43.47
C PRO A 66 -22.47 6.54 42.04
N THR A 67 -23.64 7.09 41.77
CA THR A 67 -24.08 7.85 40.61
C THR A 67 -23.24 9.12 40.37
N GLY A 68 -22.81 9.32 39.12
CA GLY A 68 -22.25 10.57 38.63
C GLY A 68 -22.76 10.85 37.20
N THR A 69 -23.42 11.99 37.10
CA THR A 69 -24.16 12.56 35.97
C THR A 69 -23.31 12.87 34.73
N GLY A 70 -23.90 12.60 33.57
CA GLY A 70 -23.90 13.41 32.34
C GLY A 70 -22.54 13.88 31.79
N GLY A 71 -22.10 13.23 30.71
CA GLY A 71 -21.09 13.72 29.80
C GLY A 71 -21.49 13.38 28.38
N THR A 72 -21.74 14.41 27.60
CA THR A 72 -22.08 14.46 26.20
C THR A 72 -21.14 13.63 25.35
N GLY A 73 -21.72 12.91 24.38
CA GLY A 73 -21.04 12.00 23.47
C GLY A 73 -19.81 12.58 22.77
N ALA A 74 -18.67 12.05 23.12
CA ALA A 74 -17.49 12.08 22.29
C ALA A 74 -17.65 10.97 21.25
N THR A 75 -17.82 11.32 19.99
CA THR A 75 -17.59 10.43 18.87
C THR A 75 -16.18 9.89 19.03
N GLY A 76 -16.07 8.65 19.46
CA GLY A 76 -14.79 7.99 19.64
C GLY A 76 -14.05 7.97 18.30
N SER A 77 -12.98 8.77 18.24
CA SER A 77 -11.92 8.59 17.29
C SER A 77 -11.48 7.12 17.42
N GLN A 78 -11.75 6.32 16.40
CA GLN A 78 -11.11 5.02 16.28
C GLN A 78 -9.63 5.32 16.02
N GLY A 79 -8.87 5.53 17.08
CA GLY A 79 -7.44 5.69 17.04
C GLY A 79 -6.87 4.53 16.26
N ASN A 80 -6.09 4.83 15.25
CA ASN A 80 -5.29 3.84 14.54
C ASN A 80 -4.26 3.32 15.56
N PRO A 81 -4.32 2.06 16.03
CA PRO A 81 -3.32 1.57 16.98
C PRO A 81 -2.03 1.26 16.20
N ILE A 82 -1.31 2.30 15.88
CA ILE A 82 0.07 2.23 15.47
C ILE A 82 0.87 2.10 16.75
N THR A 83 1.15 0.88 17.20
CA THR A 83 2.04 0.61 18.35
C THR A 83 1.88 1.59 19.53
N GLY A 84 0.68 2.16 19.72
CA GLY A 84 0.36 3.14 20.76
C GLY A 84 0.73 4.59 20.44
N LYS A 85 1.18 4.91 19.23
CA LYS A 85 1.45 6.30 18.80
C LYS A 85 0.50 6.70 17.68
N ASP A 86 -0.19 7.82 17.85
CA ASP A 86 -0.87 8.52 16.77
C ASP A 86 0.13 9.39 15.99
N PHE A 87 -0.15 9.68 14.73
CA PHE A 87 0.63 10.63 13.96
C PHE A 87 0.61 12.01 14.63
N ASP A 88 1.77 12.53 15.00
CA ASP A 88 1.95 13.85 15.59
C ASP A 88 2.92 14.67 14.72
N PRO A 89 2.45 15.70 13.99
CA PRO A 89 3.31 16.52 13.15
C PRO A 89 4.39 17.28 13.96
N GLY A 90 4.24 17.42 15.28
CA GLY A 90 5.25 18.00 16.17
C GLY A 90 6.45 17.09 16.45
N ASN A 91 6.41 15.82 16.01
CA ASN A 91 7.50 14.85 16.22
C ASN A 91 8.43 14.70 14.99
N PHE A 92 8.56 15.75 14.16
CA PHE A 92 9.33 15.72 12.91
C PHE A 92 10.25 16.94 12.79
N ASP A 93 11.44 16.89 13.41
CA ASP A 93 12.41 18.00 13.37
C ASP A 93 13.26 18.00 12.08
N ASP A 94 13.68 16.81 11.60
CA ASP A 94 14.42 16.60 10.36
C ASP A 94 13.80 15.46 9.53
N PRO A 95 12.55 15.64 9.03
CA PRO A 95 11.75 14.56 8.50
C PRO A 95 12.22 13.98 7.16
N THR A 96 13.09 14.69 6.44
CA THR A 96 13.58 14.28 5.11
C THR A 96 14.91 13.53 5.16
N THR A 97 15.57 13.51 6.32
CA THR A 97 16.69 12.61 6.59
C THR A 97 16.13 11.26 7.04
N ILE A 98 15.97 10.34 6.08
CA ILE A 98 15.39 9.01 6.34
C ILE A 98 16.53 7.99 6.35
N ASP A 99 17.04 7.72 7.55
CA ASP A 99 18.18 6.82 7.82
C ASP A 99 17.78 5.58 8.61
N ASN A 100 16.47 5.30 8.73
CA ASN A 100 15.97 4.06 9.31
C ASN A 100 16.73 2.86 8.71
N PRO A 101 17.31 1.97 9.52
CA PRO A 101 18.19 0.91 9.03
C PRO A 101 17.52 -0.05 8.05
N TRP A 102 16.19 -0.23 8.14
CA TRP A 102 15.44 -1.14 7.28
C TRP A 102 14.83 -0.46 6.06
N PHE A 103 14.68 0.86 6.11
CA PHE A 103 14.06 1.64 5.05
C PHE A 103 14.79 2.96 4.82
N PRO A 104 16.09 2.92 4.49
CA PRO A 104 16.85 4.14 4.20
C PRO A 104 16.42 4.73 2.86
N LEU A 105 16.18 6.04 2.82
CA LEU A 105 15.85 6.77 1.60
C LEU A 105 16.88 7.88 1.36
N GLN A 106 18.00 7.52 0.74
CA GLN A 106 19.02 8.48 0.35
C GLN A 106 18.68 9.07 -1.03
N PRO A 107 18.52 10.40 -1.17
CA PRO A 107 18.30 11.03 -2.47
C PRO A 107 19.32 10.61 -3.53
N GLY A 108 18.84 10.29 -4.72
CA GLY A 108 19.63 9.75 -5.83
C GLY A 108 19.76 8.23 -5.87
N THR A 109 19.36 7.52 -4.83
CA THR A 109 19.34 6.05 -4.87
C THR A 109 18.24 5.56 -5.81
N ARG A 110 18.60 4.62 -6.69
CA ARG A 110 17.66 3.87 -7.51
C ARG A 110 17.84 2.36 -7.30
N SER A 111 16.74 1.69 -6.98
CA SER A 111 16.67 0.23 -6.88
C SER A 111 15.78 -0.34 -7.99
N VAL A 112 16.12 -1.55 -8.46
CA VAL A 112 15.31 -2.30 -9.43
C VAL A 112 15.06 -3.70 -8.88
N LEU A 113 13.78 -4.04 -8.76
CA LEU A 113 13.34 -5.40 -8.45
C LEU A 113 12.76 -6.03 -9.71
N GLU A 114 13.11 -7.30 -9.96
CA GLU A 114 12.57 -8.06 -11.07
C GLU A 114 12.11 -9.44 -10.61
N GLY A 115 11.10 -9.96 -11.30
CA GLY A 115 10.54 -11.26 -11.00
C GLY A 115 9.29 -11.56 -11.78
N ARG A 116 8.31 -12.14 -11.09
CA ARG A 116 7.04 -12.56 -11.70
C ARG A 116 5.88 -12.35 -10.74
N ALA A 117 4.71 -12.08 -11.30
CA ALA A 117 3.44 -12.09 -10.60
C ALA A 117 2.45 -13.00 -11.33
N LEU A 118 1.42 -13.47 -10.60
CA LEU A 118 0.34 -14.25 -11.21
C LEU A 118 -0.79 -13.29 -11.58
N ASP A 119 -1.13 -13.20 -12.86
CA ASP A 119 -2.29 -12.50 -13.39
C ASP A 119 -3.33 -13.52 -13.86
N GLY A 120 -4.36 -13.73 -13.04
CA GLY A 120 -5.32 -14.81 -13.25
C GLY A 120 -4.67 -16.20 -13.14
N GLU A 121 -4.43 -16.87 -14.25
CA GLU A 121 -3.77 -18.19 -14.31
C GLU A 121 -2.40 -18.14 -14.98
N GLU A 122 -1.95 -16.96 -15.45
CA GLU A 122 -0.72 -16.77 -16.22
C GLU A 122 0.33 -16.06 -15.38
N TRP A 123 1.58 -16.51 -15.46
CA TRP A 123 2.71 -15.80 -14.89
C TRP A 123 3.20 -14.75 -15.87
N ILE A 124 3.24 -13.50 -15.39
CA ILE A 124 3.76 -12.36 -16.14
C ILE A 124 5.11 -11.91 -15.57
N GLU A 125 5.96 -11.32 -16.41
CA GLU A 125 7.18 -10.67 -15.94
C GLU A 125 6.83 -9.36 -15.23
N ARG A 126 7.40 -9.17 -14.04
CA ARG A 126 7.22 -7.98 -13.24
C ARG A 126 8.55 -7.29 -13.00
N ARG A 127 8.55 -5.96 -13.14
CA ARG A 127 9.70 -5.13 -12.83
C ARG A 127 9.23 -3.88 -12.13
N VAL A 128 9.88 -3.54 -11.01
CA VAL A 128 9.64 -2.34 -10.22
C VAL A 128 10.93 -1.54 -10.13
N VAL A 129 10.85 -0.24 -10.44
CA VAL A 129 11.97 0.69 -10.35
C VAL A 129 11.61 1.77 -9.34
N VAL A 130 12.32 1.84 -8.23
CA VAL A 130 12.13 2.87 -7.20
C VAL A 130 13.28 3.85 -7.25
N THR A 131 12.99 5.13 -7.39
CA THR A 131 13.97 6.21 -7.34
C THR A 131 13.65 7.13 -6.15
N VAL A 132 14.59 7.28 -5.25
CA VAL A 132 14.55 8.31 -4.22
C VAL A 132 14.99 9.63 -4.84
N THR A 133 14.06 10.56 -4.98
CA THR A 133 14.37 11.86 -5.59
C THR A 133 14.99 12.82 -4.57
N ASP A 134 15.43 13.96 -5.03
CA ASP A 134 15.80 15.11 -4.20
C ASP A 134 14.66 16.14 -4.12
N LEU A 135 13.43 15.67 -4.26
CA LEU A 135 12.23 16.49 -4.14
C LEU A 135 11.57 16.28 -2.77
N THR A 136 10.95 17.34 -2.29
CA THR A 136 10.16 17.36 -1.06
C THR A 136 8.78 17.92 -1.31
N LYS A 137 7.80 17.49 -0.48
CA LYS A 137 6.42 18.00 -0.51
C LYS A 137 5.93 18.19 0.91
N VAL A 138 5.26 19.31 1.20
CA VAL A 138 4.71 19.57 2.54
C VAL A 138 3.28 19.03 2.61
N ILE A 139 3.05 18.11 3.54
CA ILE A 139 1.73 17.49 3.80
C ILE A 139 1.40 17.67 5.28
N ALA A 140 0.27 18.30 5.57
CA ALA A 140 -0.20 18.56 6.95
C ALA A 140 0.88 19.20 7.87
N GLY A 141 1.72 20.06 7.31
CA GLY A 141 2.79 20.77 8.03
C GLY A 141 4.11 19.99 8.13
N VAL A 142 4.17 18.73 7.73
CA VAL A 142 5.40 17.91 7.70
C VAL A 142 5.99 17.92 6.29
N ARG A 143 7.28 18.18 6.16
CA ARG A 143 8.03 18.06 4.92
C ARG A 143 8.35 16.59 4.65
N THR A 144 7.89 16.06 3.54
CA THR A 144 8.15 14.67 3.13
C THR A 144 9.19 14.62 2.03
N LEU A 145 9.94 13.53 1.95
CA LEU A 145 10.76 13.17 0.82
C LEU A 145 9.90 12.46 -0.23
N VAL A 146 10.11 12.75 -1.51
CA VAL A 146 9.35 12.15 -2.61
C VAL A 146 10.13 11.00 -3.22
N THR A 147 9.52 9.81 -3.27
CA THR A 147 9.99 8.69 -4.08
C THR A 147 9.14 8.57 -5.34
N HIS A 148 9.75 8.02 -6.39
CA HIS A 148 9.10 7.71 -7.65
C HIS A 148 9.23 6.23 -7.93
N GLU A 149 8.11 5.53 -8.02
CA GLU A 149 8.02 4.12 -8.34
C GLU A 149 7.41 3.92 -9.73
N LEU A 150 8.01 3.03 -10.52
CA LEU A 150 7.54 2.66 -11.85
C LEU A 150 7.35 1.16 -11.91
N ASP A 151 6.13 0.73 -12.19
CA ASP A 151 5.74 -0.66 -12.30
C ASP A 151 5.54 -1.07 -13.75
N TYR A 152 6.16 -2.21 -14.10
CA TYR A 152 6.07 -2.78 -15.43
C TYR A 152 5.59 -4.23 -15.40
N ASN A 153 4.61 -4.55 -16.24
CA ASN A 153 4.16 -5.91 -16.52
C ASN A 153 4.50 -6.24 -17.98
N ASP A 154 5.25 -7.32 -18.21
CA ASP A 154 5.73 -7.74 -19.56
C ASP A 154 6.39 -6.58 -20.34
N GLY A 155 7.19 -5.76 -19.63
CA GLY A 155 7.89 -4.59 -20.16
C GLY A 155 7.01 -3.38 -20.47
N ARG A 156 5.73 -3.39 -20.11
CA ARG A 156 4.80 -2.26 -20.27
C ARG A 156 4.61 -1.56 -18.95
N LEU A 157 4.73 -0.23 -18.93
CA LEU A 157 4.39 0.58 -17.77
C LEU A 157 2.89 0.41 -17.45
N VAL A 158 2.59 0.01 -16.23
CA VAL A 158 1.22 -0.16 -15.71
C VAL A 158 0.92 0.80 -14.59
N GLU A 159 1.94 1.29 -13.88
CA GLU A 159 1.77 2.30 -12.84
C GLU A 159 3.00 3.19 -12.72
N SER A 160 2.78 4.46 -12.39
CA SER A 160 3.79 5.43 -11.97
C SER A 160 3.29 6.10 -10.70
N ASP A 161 3.99 5.91 -9.58
CA ASP A 161 3.56 6.39 -8.29
C ASP A 161 4.55 7.38 -7.66
N LEU A 162 4.00 8.44 -7.05
CA LEU A 162 4.71 9.35 -6.17
C LEU A 162 4.30 9.07 -4.72
N ALA A 163 5.21 8.54 -3.92
CA ALA A 163 4.96 8.32 -2.51
C ALA A 163 5.72 9.34 -1.64
N PHE A 164 5.10 9.71 -0.50
CA PHE A 164 5.55 10.82 0.35
C PHE A 164 5.91 10.31 1.74
N TYR A 165 7.23 10.23 2.03
CA TYR A 165 7.75 9.67 3.27
C TYR A 165 8.38 10.72 4.16
N ALA A 166 8.28 10.50 5.48
CA ALA A 166 8.96 11.30 6.50
C ALA A 166 9.42 10.40 7.64
N GLN A 167 10.56 10.70 8.23
CA GLN A 167 11.04 10.03 9.44
C GLN A 167 10.76 10.89 10.65
N ASP A 168 10.15 10.28 11.69
CA ASP A 168 9.93 10.96 12.95
C ASP A 168 11.20 10.99 13.83
N ASN A 169 11.19 11.79 14.91
CA ASN A 169 12.33 11.94 15.81
C ASN A 169 12.69 10.64 16.55
N ASP A 170 11.80 9.64 16.55
CA ASP A 170 12.06 8.32 17.12
C ASP A 170 12.67 7.35 16.09
N GLY A 171 12.81 7.77 14.80
CA GLY A 171 13.37 6.97 13.71
C GLY A 171 12.35 6.12 12.95
N ASN A 172 11.05 6.25 13.21
CA ASN A 172 10.04 5.54 12.44
C ASN A 172 9.78 6.25 11.11
N VAL A 173 9.61 5.49 10.03
CA VAL A 173 9.26 6.04 8.72
C VAL A 173 7.75 5.98 8.51
N TRP A 174 7.19 7.12 8.17
CA TRP A 174 5.77 7.34 7.92
C TRP A 174 5.52 7.60 6.46
N GLN A 175 4.41 7.09 5.94
CA GLN A 175 3.85 7.50 4.64
C GLN A 175 2.69 8.47 4.88
N LEU A 176 2.78 9.65 4.27
CA LEU A 176 1.78 10.70 4.43
C LEU A 176 0.83 10.80 3.23
N GLY A 177 1.07 10.02 2.21
CA GLY A 177 0.22 9.97 1.02
C GLY A 177 0.93 9.37 -0.17
N GLU A 178 0.18 9.23 -1.25
CA GLU A 178 0.67 8.82 -2.56
C GLU A 178 -0.21 9.36 -3.68
N TYR A 179 0.38 9.40 -4.87
CA TYR A 179 -0.27 9.79 -6.11
C TYR A 179 0.11 8.80 -7.22
N PRO A 180 -0.56 7.65 -7.32
CA PRO A 180 -0.37 6.72 -8.42
C PRO A 180 -1.13 7.16 -9.67
N GLU A 181 -0.54 6.90 -10.83
CA GLU A 181 -1.17 6.98 -12.15
C GLU A 181 -1.17 5.57 -12.75
N GLU A 182 -2.33 4.94 -12.86
CA GLU A 182 -2.48 3.62 -13.50
C GLU A 182 -2.63 3.78 -15.01
N TYR A 183 -1.90 2.95 -15.77
CA TYR A 183 -1.82 3.03 -17.22
C TYR A 183 -2.41 1.82 -17.92
N GLU A 184 -3.21 2.06 -18.96
CA GLU A 184 -3.59 1.06 -19.95
C GLU A 184 -3.24 1.58 -21.33
N ARG A 185 -2.43 0.81 -22.09
CA ARG A 185 -1.97 1.17 -23.46
C ARG A 185 -1.30 2.54 -23.55
N GLY A 186 -0.65 2.97 -22.49
CA GLY A 186 0.06 4.25 -22.42
C GLY A 186 -0.81 5.46 -22.04
N GLU A 187 -2.09 5.24 -21.74
CA GLU A 187 -3.01 6.28 -21.29
C GLU A 187 -3.31 6.12 -19.80
N ILE A 188 -3.41 7.23 -19.06
CA ILE A 188 -3.80 7.21 -17.65
C ILE A 188 -5.29 6.86 -17.55
N VAL A 189 -5.62 5.76 -16.89
CA VAL A 189 -7.00 5.29 -16.71
C VAL A 189 -7.54 5.55 -15.33
N LYS A 190 -6.65 5.63 -14.31
CA LYS A 190 -6.99 5.96 -12.93
C LYS A 190 -5.84 6.68 -12.24
N ALA A 191 -6.17 7.43 -11.17
CA ALA A 191 -5.21 8.06 -10.29
C ALA A 191 -5.81 8.10 -8.86
N PRO A 192 -5.78 6.97 -8.10
CA PRO A 192 -6.45 6.86 -6.79
C PRO A 192 -5.63 7.49 -5.66
N ALA A 193 -5.27 8.77 -5.79
CA ALA A 193 -4.44 9.49 -4.83
C ALA A 193 -5.10 9.62 -3.45
N TRP A 194 -4.31 9.46 -2.41
CA TRP A 194 -4.67 9.80 -1.04
C TRP A 194 -3.58 10.65 -0.38
N ILE A 195 -3.97 11.63 0.43
CA ILE A 195 -3.08 12.55 1.15
C ILE A 195 -3.59 12.69 2.58
N HIS A 196 -2.72 12.58 3.56
CA HIS A 196 -3.07 12.76 4.97
C HIS A 196 -3.83 14.07 5.20
N GLY A 197 -5.00 13.97 5.87
CA GLY A 197 -5.88 15.10 6.13
C GLY A 197 -6.93 15.35 5.05
N ALA A 198 -6.76 14.85 3.81
CA ALA A 198 -7.73 14.99 2.74
C ALA A 198 -8.72 13.81 2.70
N GLU A 199 -10.00 14.05 2.46
CA GLU A 199 -11.06 13.03 2.30
C GLU A 199 -11.06 11.93 3.40
N GLY A 200 -10.63 12.29 4.63
CA GLY A 200 -10.55 11.38 5.77
C GLY A 200 -9.31 10.46 5.77
N ALA A 201 -8.38 10.68 4.86
CA ALA A 201 -7.14 9.92 4.82
C ALA A 201 -6.22 10.25 6.00
N ARG A 202 -5.43 9.26 6.42
CA ARG A 202 -4.49 9.35 7.54
C ARG A 202 -3.16 8.74 7.17
N ALA A 203 -2.08 9.38 7.58
CA ALA A 203 -0.74 8.85 7.52
C ALA A 203 -0.65 7.50 8.24
N GLY A 204 0.25 6.67 7.79
CA GLY A 204 0.54 5.39 8.41
C GLY A 204 2.03 5.12 8.53
N LEU A 205 2.36 4.08 9.26
CA LEU A 205 3.72 3.68 9.55
C LEU A 205 4.20 2.71 8.46
N THR A 206 5.20 3.12 7.69
CA THR A 206 5.82 2.23 6.70
C THR A 206 6.82 1.30 7.36
N MET A 207 7.72 1.86 8.20
CA MET A 207 8.75 1.08 8.87
C MET A 207 9.00 1.59 10.29
N PRO A 208 8.67 0.77 11.32
CA PRO A 208 9.08 1.06 12.70
C PRO A 208 10.60 0.97 12.84
N ILE A 209 11.20 1.83 13.67
CA ILE A 209 12.61 1.68 14.03
C ILE A 209 12.85 0.38 14.80
N GLU A 210 11.95 0.05 15.71
CA GLU A 210 11.97 -1.20 16.47
C GLU A 210 10.97 -2.20 15.90
N SER A 211 11.43 -3.07 15.02
CA SER A 211 10.65 -4.19 14.49
C SER A 211 10.94 -5.43 15.33
N GLN A 212 9.90 -6.04 15.92
CA GLN A 212 10.04 -7.22 16.77
C GLN A 212 8.94 -8.25 16.45
N LEU A 213 9.28 -9.53 16.60
CA LEU A 213 8.30 -10.63 16.49
C LEU A 213 7.24 -10.51 17.59
N GLY A 214 5.98 -10.76 17.21
CA GLY A 214 4.85 -10.73 18.12
C GLY A 214 4.30 -9.33 18.42
N MET A 215 4.85 -8.28 17.86
CA MET A 215 4.22 -6.95 17.93
C MET A 215 2.86 -6.94 17.22
N PRO A 216 1.89 -6.16 17.71
CA PRO A 216 0.63 -5.94 17.01
C PRO A 216 0.86 -5.37 15.62
N SER A 217 -0.03 -5.70 14.66
CA SER A 217 0.03 -5.08 13.35
C SER A 217 -0.26 -3.59 13.43
N TYR A 218 0.46 -2.81 12.63
CA TYR A 218 0.27 -1.38 12.46
C TYR A 218 -0.37 -1.06 11.10
N ALA A 219 -1.00 0.11 10.97
CA ALA A 219 -1.54 0.57 9.69
C ALA A 219 -0.44 1.27 8.89
N GLN A 220 -0.34 0.94 7.60
CA GLN A 220 0.57 1.60 6.66
C GLN A 220 -0.04 2.86 6.04
N GLY A 221 -1.31 3.12 6.33
CA GLY A 221 -2.09 4.26 5.93
C GLY A 221 -3.58 3.99 6.07
N TRP A 222 -4.37 5.01 5.81
CA TRP A 222 -5.81 4.91 5.73
C TRP A 222 -6.33 5.90 4.68
N GLY A 223 -6.80 5.42 3.55
CA GLY A 223 -7.35 6.23 2.46
C GLY A 223 -8.76 5.75 2.08
N PRO A 224 -9.80 6.05 2.87
CA PRO A 224 -11.13 5.46 2.69
C PRO A 224 -11.78 5.82 1.36
N ALA A 225 -11.44 6.97 0.77
CA ALA A 225 -11.96 7.38 -0.53
C ALA A 225 -11.41 6.56 -1.71
N VAL A 226 -10.29 5.87 -1.52
CA VAL A 226 -9.62 5.03 -2.53
C VAL A 226 -9.53 3.56 -2.11
N GLY A 227 -10.09 3.20 -0.94
CA GLY A 227 -10.08 1.83 -0.43
C GLY A 227 -8.77 1.37 0.21
N TRP A 228 -7.85 2.31 0.48
CA TRP A 228 -6.56 2.02 1.11
C TRP A 228 -6.70 1.76 2.61
N ASN A 229 -6.32 0.57 3.09
CA ASN A 229 -6.43 0.20 4.49
C ASN A 229 -5.39 -0.84 4.95
N ASP A 230 -4.25 -0.90 4.28
CA ASP A 230 -3.23 -1.91 4.49
C ASP A 230 -2.55 -1.82 5.85
N ARG A 231 -2.13 -2.96 6.29
CA ARG A 231 -1.48 -3.17 7.58
C ARG A 231 -0.24 -4.04 7.42
N ALA A 232 0.70 -3.84 8.33
CA ALA A 232 1.90 -4.65 8.37
C ALA A 232 2.19 -5.17 9.79
N ASN A 233 3.00 -6.21 9.85
CA ASN A 233 3.62 -6.69 11.09
C ASN A 233 4.92 -7.43 10.78
N THR A 234 5.82 -7.49 11.76
CA THR A 234 7.03 -8.30 11.66
C THR A 234 6.65 -9.79 11.58
N HIS A 235 7.03 -10.43 10.48
CA HIS A 235 6.76 -11.84 10.21
C HIS A 235 7.92 -12.73 10.63
N GLU A 236 9.14 -12.37 10.24
CA GLU A 236 10.36 -13.12 10.52
C GLU A 236 11.56 -12.18 10.64
N MET A 237 12.60 -12.58 11.36
CA MET A 237 13.84 -11.83 11.53
C MET A 237 15.03 -12.78 11.48
N GLY A 238 16.18 -12.27 11.11
CA GLY A 238 17.43 -13.04 11.11
C GLY A 238 17.54 -14.03 9.95
N VAL A 239 16.74 -13.85 8.88
CA VAL A 239 16.84 -14.70 7.69
C VAL A 239 17.99 -14.26 6.79
N THR A 240 18.46 -15.16 5.95
CA THR A 240 19.43 -14.84 4.89
C THR A 240 18.68 -14.71 3.56
N ALA A 241 18.91 -13.61 2.84
CA ALA A 241 18.39 -13.40 1.49
C ALA A 241 19.55 -13.17 0.52
N CYS A 242 19.75 -14.14 -0.42
CA CYS A 242 20.67 -13.94 -1.53
C CYS A 242 19.88 -13.54 -2.77
N VAL A 243 20.28 -12.43 -3.37
CA VAL A 243 19.70 -11.83 -4.59
C VAL A 243 20.83 -11.51 -5.56
N PRO A 244 20.57 -11.17 -6.84
CA PRO A 244 21.64 -10.89 -7.81
C PRO A 244 22.65 -9.84 -7.40
N VAL A 245 22.25 -8.85 -6.59
CA VAL A 245 23.13 -7.77 -6.11
C VAL A 245 24.09 -8.28 -5.03
N ASP A 246 23.59 -9.02 -4.02
CA ASP A 246 24.41 -9.53 -2.90
C ASP A 246 23.65 -10.59 -2.06
N CYS A 247 24.34 -11.16 -1.06
CA CYS A 247 23.75 -12.00 -0.03
C CYS A 247 23.73 -11.22 1.31
N TYR A 248 22.53 -11.04 1.85
CA TYR A 248 22.29 -10.30 3.07
C TYR A 248 21.93 -11.24 4.22
N ALA A 249 22.63 -11.11 5.34
CA ALA A 249 22.28 -11.77 6.62
C ALA A 249 21.35 -10.87 7.44
N ASP A 250 20.71 -11.46 8.44
CA ASP A 250 19.87 -10.76 9.41
C ASP A 250 18.74 -9.91 8.79
N VAL A 251 18.19 -10.40 7.69
CA VAL A 251 17.10 -9.74 6.97
C VAL A 251 15.82 -9.74 7.81
N LEU A 252 15.14 -8.59 7.84
CA LEU A 252 13.83 -8.40 8.43
C LEU A 252 12.75 -8.74 7.38
N VAL A 253 11.75 -9.54 7.75
CA VAL A 253 10.60 -9.85 6.88
C VAL A 253 9.35 -9.21 7.47
N ILE A 254 8.76 -8.31 6.71
CA ILE A 254 7.48 -7.68 7.03
C ILE A 254 6.39 -8.37 6.22
N ARG A 255 5.31 -8.74 6.90
CA ARG A 255 4.09 -9.21 6.27
C ARG A 255 3.13 -8.04 6.12
N GLU A 256 2.72 -7.77 4.89
CA GLU A 256 1.72 -6.77 4.51
C GLU A 256 0.42 -7.47 4.14
N PHE A 257 -0.72 -6.94 4.60
CA PHE A 257 -2.01 -7.55 4.39
C PHE A 257 -3.16 -6.55 4.53
N ASN A 258 -4.24 -6.82 3.82
CA ASN A 258 -5.49 -6.10 3.94
C ASN A 258 -6.50 -6.92 4.77
N ARG A 259 -7.21 -6.27 5.69
CA ARG A 259 -8.22 -6.96 6.51
C ARG A 259 -9.45 -7.42 5.72
N ASP A 260 -9.72 -6.76 4.60
CA ASP A 260 -10.82 -7.09 3.71
C ASP A 260 -10.49 -8.28 2.79
N GLU A 261 -9.20 -8.70 2.77
CA GLU A 261 -8.70 -9.84 1.99
C GLU A 261 -8.07 -10.92 2.92
N PRO A 262 -8.87 -11.58 3.76
CA PRO A 262 -8.35 -12.52 4.74
C PRO A 262 -7.68 -13.72 4.05
N GLY A 263 -6.45 -14.03 4.47
CA GLY A 263 -5.67 -15.14 3.92
C GLY A 263 -4.86 -14.78 2.66
N ALA A 264 -4.77 -13.50 2.31
CA ALA A 264 -3.82 -12.96 1.34
C ALA A 264 -2.77 -12.10 2.07
N SER A 265 -1.51 -12.18 1.66
CA SER A 265 -0.43 -11.33 2.21
C SER A 265 0.78 -11.30 1.30
N GLN A 266 1.41 -10.12 1.22
CA GLN A 266 2.76 -9.99 0.69
C GLN A 266 3.80 -10.10 1.79
N LEU A 267 4.99 -10.55 1.42
CA LEU A 267 6.17 -10.60 2.28
C LEU A 267 7.25 -9.69 1.68
N LYS A 268 7.63 -8.67 2.42
CA LYS A 268 8.70 -7.75 2.04
C LYS A 268 9.94 -8.04 2.87
N PHE A 269 11.06 -8.26 2.22
CA PHE A 269 12.33 -8.59 2.83
C PHE A 269 13.24 -7.37 2.82
N TYR A 270 13.67 -6.92 3.98
CA TYR A 270 14.48 -5.72 4.15
C TYR A 270 15.85 -6.07 4.70
N ALA A 271 16.90 -5.66 3.98
CA ALA A 271 18.29 -5.76 4.43
C ALA A 271 18.72 -4.42 5.05
N SER A 272 19.40 -4.51 6.21
CA SER A 272 19.87 -3.34 6.93
C SER A 272 20.82 -2.48 6.09
N GLY A 273 20.58 -1.17 6.02
CA GLY A 273 21.33 -0.20 5.24
C GLY A 273 21.05 -0.21 3.73
N VAL A 274 20.14 -1.10 3.26
CA VAL A 274 19.83 -1.30 1.84
C VAL A 274 18.36 -1.00 1.54
N GLY A 275 17.45 -1.46 2.40
CA GLY A 275 16.01 -1.40 2.16
C GLY A 275 15.46 -2.71 1.60
N GLY A 276 14.44 -2.64 0.74
CA GLY A 276 13.77 -3.79 0.17
C GLY A 276 14.65 -4.58 -0.81
N VAL A 277 14.89 -5.87 -0.52
CA VAL A 277 15.74 -6.76 -1.35
C VAL A 277 14.97 -7.89 -2.02
N ARG A 278 13.77 -8.21 -1.52
CA ARG A 278 12.95 -9.29 -2.06
C ARG A 278 11.48 -9.07 -1.74
N VAL A 279 10.62 -9.50 -2.65
CA VAL A 279 9.17 -9.63 -2.44
C VAL A 279 8.79 -11.09 -2.56
N GLY A 280 7.87 -11.53 -1.72
CA GLY A 280 7.25 -12.83 -1.75
C GLY A 280 5.78 -12.73 -1.34
N TRP A 281 5.13 -13.86 -1.19
CA TRP A 281 3.73 -13.92 -0.80
C TRP A 281 3.46 -15.08 0.16
N MET A 282 2.33 -15.01 0.85
CA MET A 282 1.83 -16.10 1.67
C MET A 282 0.29 -16.07 1.77
N GLY A 283 -0.24 -17.25 2.08
CA GLY A 283 -1.66 -17.44 2.31
C GLY A 283 -2.40 -18.08 1.12
N PRO A 284 -3.47 -18.82 1.39
CA PRO A 284 -4.20 -19.59 0.37
C PRO A 284 -5.00 -18.72 -0.59
N ASN A 285 -5.33 -17.47 -0.16
CA ASN A 285 -6.17 -16.56 -0.92
C ASN A 285 -5.35 -15.48 -1.65
N GLU A 286 -4.00 -15.53 -1.57
CA GLU A 286 -3.16 -14.64 -2.35
C GLU A 286 -3.27 -14.97 -3.83
N VAL A 287 -3.78 -14.00 -4.60
CA VAL A 287 -4.08 -14.17 -6.03
C VAL A 287 -2.94 -13.77 -6.93
N GLU A 288 -2.14 -12.79 -6.54
CA GLU A 288 -1.07 -12.28 -7.40
C GLU A 288 0.24 -13.05 -7.25
N ARG A 289 0.49 -13.64 -6.10
CA ARG A 289 1.62 -14.51 -5.82
C ARG A 289 2.96 -13.96 -6.29
N GLU A 290 3.15 -12.67 -6.08
CA GLU A 290 4.30 -11.94 -6.56
C GLU A 290 5.62 -12.46 -5.95
N ARG A 291 6.65 -12.55 -6.78
CA ARG A 291 8.01 -12.92 -6.39
C ARG A 291 8.99 -12.07 -7.15
N MET A 292 9.68 -11.18 -6.45
CA MET A 292 10.72 -10.33 -7.03
C MET A 292 11.98 -10.35 -6.18
N VAL A 293 13.10 -10.02 -6.78
CA VAL A 293 14.40 -9.86 -6.12
C VAL A 293 15.08 -8.60 -6.62
N LEU A 294 15.90 -7.99 -5.76
CA LEU A 294 16.72 -6.83 -6.10
C LEU A 294 17.79 -7.25 -7.11
N VAL A 295 17.76 -6.63 -8.30
CA VAL A 295 18.70 -6.94 -9.41
C VAL A 295 19.65 -5.78 -9.68
N ASP A 296 19.33 -4.56 -9.25
CA ASP A 296 20.19 -3.39 -9.42
C ASP A 296 19.97 -2.41 -8.26
N LEU A 297 21.05 -1.79 -7.78
CA LEU A 297 21.05 -0.76 -6.75
C LEU A 297 22.18 0.21 -7.05
N VAL A 298 21.83 1.44 -7.42
CA VAL A 298 22.82 2.43 -7.85
C VAL A 298 22.52 3.81 -7.24
N LEU A 299 23.57 4.59 -7.08
CA LEU A 299 23.45 6.04 -6.86
C LEU A 299 23.53 6.72 -8.23
N LEU A 300 22.48 7.46 -8.59
CA LEU A 300 22.37 8.18 -9.86
C LEU A 300 23.43 9.29 -9.96
N SER A 301 23.89 9.56 -11.19
CA SER A 301 24.65 10.77 -11.45
C SER A 301 23.77 12.01 -11.24
N PRO A 302 24.37 13.20 -10.99
CA PRO A 302 23.60 14.45 -10.85
C PRO A 302 22.68 14.72 -12.05
N GLU A 303 23.11 14.39 -13.26
CA GLU A 303 22.32 14.55 -14.48
C GLU A 303 21.11 13.58 -14.50
N ALA A 304 21.34 12.30 -14.18
CA ALA A 304 20.28 11.30 -14.14
C ALA A 304 19.26 11.60 -13.02
N LEU A 305 19.71 12.14 -11.88
CA LEU A 305 18.82 12.58 -10.82
C LEU A 305 18.00 13.81 -11.26
N ALA A 306 18.61 14.75 -12.00
CA ALA A 306 17.90 15.89 -12.56
C ALA A 306 16.83 15.47 -13.58
N ASP A 307 17.11 14.47 -14.41
CA ASP A 307 16.13 13.90 -15.34
C ASP A 307 14.97 13.25 -14.60
N ALA A 308 15.25 12.44 -13.57
CA ALA A 308 14.22 11.83 -12.71
C ALA A 308 13.38 12.90 -12.02
N ARG A 309 14.00 13.97 -11.50
CA ARG A 309 13.31 15.11 -10.89
C ARG A 309 12.32 15.76 -11.86
N ASN A 310 12.71 15.99 -13.12
CA ASN A 310 11.85 16.61 -14.11
C ASN A 310 10.60 15.76 -14.38
N VAL A 311 10.75 14.45 -14.51
CA VAL A 311 9.62 13.50 -14.68
C VAL A 311 8.65 13.58 -13.50
N VAL A 312 9.18 13.60 -12.28
CA VAL A 312 8.38 13.68 -11.05
C VAL A 312 7.65 15.01 -10.92
N LEU A 313 8.31 16.13 -11.26
CA LEU A 313 7.65 17.44 -11.25
C LEU A 313 6.51 17.54 -12.28
N GLU A 314 6.65 16.92 -13.44
CA GLU A 314 5.56 16.83 -14.43
C GLU A 314 4.39 15.99 -13.89
N GLN A 315 4.67 14.85 -13.24
CA GLN A 315 3.63 14.02 -12.62
C GLN A 315 2.98 14.74 -11.43
N ASP A 316 3.75 15.40 -10.57
CA ASP A 316 3.24 16.25 -9.48
C ASP A 316 2.30 17.33 -10.02
N GLY A 317 2.67 17.97 -11.12
CA GLY A 317 1.81 18.95 -11.81
C GLY A 317 0.47 18.35 -12.28
N ARG A 318 0.50 17.17 -12.90
CA ARG A 318 -0.73 16.47 -13.32
C ARG A 318 -1.62 16.11 -12.12
N GLY A 319 -1.06 15.84 -10.94
CA GLY A 319 -1.81 15.57 -9.72
C GLY A 319 -2.80 16.69 -9.37
N TYR A 320 -2.43 17.94 -9.57
CA TYR A 320 -3.33 19.09 -9.34
C TYR A 320 -4.45 19.17 -10.37
N GLU A 321 -4.22 18.74 -11.61
CA GLU A 321 -5.22 18.73 -12.68
C GLU A 321 -6.20 17.57 -12.50
N ILE A 322 -5.69 16.35 -12.21
CA ILE A 322 -6.49 15.13 -12.17
C ILE A 322 -7.18 14.95 -10.80
N ARG A 323 -6.47 15.26 -9.70
CA ARG A 323 -6.90 15.03 -8.31
C ARG A 323 -6.95 16.31 -7.47
N GLY A 324 -7.26 17.45 -8.08
CA GLY A 324 -7.20 18.78 -7.46
C GLY A 324 -7.89 18.93 -6.11
N LYS A 325 -8.95 18.15 -5.81
CA LYS A 325 -9.62 18.18 -4.49
C LYS A 325 -8.74 17.61 -3.36
N VAL A 326 -7.95 16.59 -3.66
CA VAL A 326 -7.04 15.93 -2.73
C VAL A 326 -5.67 16.61 -2.79
N TYR A 327 -5.10 16.63 -3.97
CA TYR A 327 -3.75 17.10 -4.22
C TYR A 327 -3.58 18.61 -4.04
N GLY A 328 -4.62 19.39 -4.36
CA GLY A 328 -4.66 20.84 -4.17
C GLY A 328 -4.63 21.30 -2.69
N GLN A 329 -4.66 20.37 -1.74
CA GLN A 329 -4.47 20.65 -0.31
C GLN A 329 -2.97 20.66 0.09
N THR A 330 -2.08 20.35 -0.84
CA THR A 330 -0.63 20.34 -0.64
C THR A 330 0.03 21.42 -1.49
N SER A 331 1.23 21.84 -1.12
CA SER A 331 2.08 22.67 -1.99
C SER A 331 2.70 21.83 -3.11
N PRO A 332 3.07 22.42 -4.26
CA PRO A 332 3.87 21.74 -5.26
C PRO A 332 5.17 21.17 -4.67
N ALA A 333 5.64 20.07 -5.26
CA ALA A 333 6.93 19.52 -4.91
C ALA A 333 8.05 20.51 -5.22
N GLU A 334 9.06 20.59 -4.36
CA GLU A 334 10.20 21.48 -4.50
C GLU A 334 11.52 20.75 -4.23
N VAL A 335 12.61 21.25 -4.80
CA VAL A 335 13.95 20.65 -4.60
C VAL A 335 14.34 20.78 -3.13
N LEU A 336 14.86 19.69 -2.55
CA LEU A 336 15.42 19.68 -1.20
C LEU A 336 16.52 20.73 -1.10
N ALA A 337 16.39 21.64 -0.14
CA ALA A 337 17.43 22.63 0.10
C ALA A 337 18.70 21.93 0.60
N SER A 338 19.82 22.20 -0.06
CA SER A 338 21.15 21.67 0.29
C SER A 338 21.72 22.31 1.56
#